data_145d8fec99acb9ec0d8c7cdf2cfd6dbf
#
_entry.id   145d8fec99acb9ec0d8c7cdf2cfd6dbf
#
_cell.length_a   1.000
_cell.length_b   1.000
_cell.length_c   1.000
_cell.angle_alpha   90.00
_cell.angle_beta   90.00
_cell.angle_gamma   90.00
#
_symmetry.space_group_name_H-M   'P 1'
#
loop_
_entity.id
_entity.type
_entity.pdbx_description
1 polymer ?
#
loop_
_entity_poly.entity_id
_entity_poly.type
_entity_poly.pdbx_seq_one_letter_code
_entity_poly.pdbx_strand_id
1 'polypeptide(L)'
;MSTGRILALCLIALLSACNRDKGTAPAAAPVATESKVVDTRHGPTPKEQTAGMVEAVTVDKSTVPVAVKFDLSARPAVGQPLALVLAVMPQIAADPMVLTLTESAGLQLAPGTLTNEIAAAQPDQVYRQTVTLTPTAEGVHLLGFSVSLKHDEITETRTFSVPIIVSTAADAATTAKH
;
A
#
# COMPACT_ATOMS: atom_id res chain seq x y z
N MET A 1 15.98 -28.94 -33.47
CA MET A 1 15.41 -28.64 -34.78
C MET A 1 14.24 -27.70 -34.60
N SER A 2 14.30 -26.50 -34.95
CA SER A 2 13.60 -25.65 -35.86
C SER A 2 13.88 -24.18 -35.57
N THR A 3 14.51 -23.62 -36.50
CA THR A 3 14.95 -22.25 -36.74
C THR A 3 13.78 -21.36 -37.11
N GLY A 4 13.75 -20.12 -36.62
CA GLY A 4 12.74 -19.12 -37.02
C GLY A 4 13.25 -17.69 -36.76
N ARG A 5 14.19 -17.21 -37.59
CA ARG A 5 14.58 -15.80 -37.70
C ARG A 5 13.49 -15.04 -38.46
N ILE A 6 13.05 -13.92 -37.93
CA ILE A 6 12.49 -12.84 -38.77
C ILE A 6 13.07 -11.50 -38.29
N LEU A 7 13.89 -10.96 -39.14
CA LEU A 7 14.45 -9.63 -39.16
C LEU A 7 13.42 -8.70 -39.80
N ALA A 8 13.05 -7.60 -39.21
CA ALA A 8 12.38 -6.50 -39.91
C ALA A 8 12.95 -5.16 -39.46
N LEU A 9 13.79 -4.67 -40.30
CA LEU A 9 14.39 -3.34 -40.33
C LEU A 9 13.36 -2.37 -40.94
N CYS A 10 12.99 -1.29 -40.26
CA CYS A 10 12.35 -0.13 -40.88
C CYS A 10 13.00 1.15 -40.37
N LEU A 11 13.83 1.66 -41.26
CA LEU A 11 14.50 2.96 -41.28
C LEU A 11 13.56 3.96 -41.97
N ILE A 12 13.14 5.04 -41.33
CA ILE A 12 12.61 6.22 -42.01
C ILE A 12 13.20 7.48 -41.36
N ALA A 13 13.80 8.25 -42.21
CA ALA A 13 14.55 9.46 -41.96
C ALA A 13 13.70 10.72 -42.12
N LEU A 14 14.18 11.81 -41.48
CA LEU A 14 14.17 13.22 -41.88
C LEU A 14 12.83 13.93 -42.09
N LEU A 15 12.66 15.07 -41.40
CA LEU A 15 12.63 16.38 -42.05
C LEU A 15 12.69 17.52 -41.00
N SER A 16 13.69 18.36 -41.20
CA SER A 16 13.95 19.64 -40.59
C SER A 16 12.92 20.69 -41.05
N ALA A 17 12.49 21.57 -40.16
CA ALA A 17 12.01 22.88 -40.55
C ALA A 17 12.38 23.93 -39.48
N CYS A 18 13.43 24.69 -39.78
CA CYS A 18 13.72 25.99 -39.18
C CYS A 18 12.64 26.98 -39.61
N ASN A 19 12.03 27.69 -38.69
CA ASN A 19 11.43 28.97 -39.01
C ASN A 19 11.97 30.03 -38.05
N ARG A 20 12.65 30.99 -38.68
CA ARG A 20 13.30 32.13 -38.08
C ARG A 20 12.41 33.31 -38.41
N ASP A 21 11.73 33.91 -37.48
CA ASP A 21 11.17 35.23 -37.64
C ASP A 21 11.67 36.18 -36.56
N LYS A 22 12.32 37.25 -37.09
CA LYS A 22 12.78 38.42 -36.35
C LYS A 22 11.59 39.34 -36.09
N GLY A 23 11.32 39.65 -34.84
CA GLY A 23 10.41 40.73 -34.43
C GLY A 23 11.02 41.47 -33.24
N THR A 24 11.38 42.70 -33.49
CA THR A 24 11.98 43.73 -32.66
C THR A 24 11.20 44.02 -31.36
N ALA A 25 11.94 44.31 -30.26
CA ALA A 25 11.52 44.66 -28.90
C ALA A 25 10.64 45.94 -28.84
N PRO A 26 9.94 46.18 -27.65
CA PRO A 26 10.63 46.91 -26.60
C PRO A 26 10.48 46.35 -25.19
N ALA A 27 11.42 46.77 -24.34
CA ALA A 27 11.63 46.42 -22.97
C ALA A 27 10.43 46.76 -22.05
N ALA A 28 9.98 45.75 -21.30
CA ALA A 28 9.26 45.95 -20.06
C ALA A 28 9.92 45.05 -19.00
N ALA A 29 10.20 45.62 -17.83
CA ALA A 29 10.94 45.04 -16.73
C ALA A 29 10.35 43.66 -16.26
N PRO A 30 11.18 42.71 -15.87
CA PRO A 30 10.67 41.46 -15.33
C PRO A 30 10.18 41.66 -13.89
N VAL A 31 8.86 41.61 -13.73
CA VAL A 31 8.27 41.28 -12.45
C VAL A 31 8.65 39.83 -12.20
N ALA A 32 9.53 39.60 -11.23
CA ALA A 32 9.88 38.27 -10.75
C ALA A 32 8.62 37.65 -10.12
N THR A 33 7.84 36.99 -10.93
CA THR A 33 6.86 36.02 -10.44
C THR A 33 7.65 34.77 -10.08
N GLU A 34 7.88 34.61 -8.79
CA GLU A 34 8.44 33.39 -8.20
C GLU A 34 7.46 32.25 -8.56
N SER A 35 7.67 31.63 -9.70
CA SER A 35 7.03 30.38 -10.06
C SER A 35 7.52 29.33 -9.09
N LYS A 36 6.72 29.09 -8.04
CA LYS A 36 6.85 27.90 -7.20
C LYS A 36 6.76 26.71 -8.14
N VAL A 37 7.93 26.20 -8.53
CA VAL A 37 8.06 24.95 -9.29
C VAL A 37 7.44 23.86 -8.42
N VAL A 38 6.19 23.52 -8.69
CA VAL A 38 5.59 22.31 -8.17
C VAL A 38 6.32 21.17 -8.86
N ASP A 39 7.25 20.54 -8.15
CA ASP A 39 7.96 19.34 -8.61
C ASP A 39 6.96 18.18 -8.67
N THR A 40 6.32 18.01 -9.81
CA THR A 40 5.29 17.01 -10.09
C THR A 40 5.88 15.61 -10.34
N ARG A 41 7.15 15.36 -10.02
CA ARG A 41 7.85 14.11 -10.36
C ARG A 41 7.89 13.08 -9.22
N HIS A 42 7.41 13.40 -8.04
CA HIS A 42 7.33 12.44 -6.94
C HIS A 42 5.90 11.92 -6.86
N GLY A 43 5.73 10.62 -7.08
CA GLY A 43 4.49 9.93 -6.71
C GLY A 43 4.17 10.16 -5.23
N PRO A 44 2.94 9.85 -4.77
CA PRO A 44 2.55 10.09 -3.39
C PRO A 44 3.51 9.38 -2.43
N THR A 45 3.97 10.10 -1.41
CA THR A 45 4.86 9.56 -0.37
C THR A 45 4.16 8.46 0.43
N PRO A 46 4.89 7.55 1.11
CA PRO A 46 4.29 6.54 1.99
C PRO A 46 3.35 7.14 3.05
N LYS A 47 3.68 8.31 3.57
CA LYS A 47 2.84 9.04 4.52
C LYS A 47 1.50 9.47 3.91
N GLU A 48 1.51 9.99 2.69
CA GLU A 48 0.30 10.38 1.97
C GLU A 48 -0.54 9.16 1.58
N GLN A 49 0.11 8.09 1.15
CA GLN A 49 -0.55 6.83 0.80
C GLN A 49 -1.22 6.16 2.00
N THR A 50 -0.74 6.37 3.22
CA THR A 50 -1.28 5.78 4.44
C THR A 50 -1.98 6.81 5.34
N ALA A 51 -2.33 7.98 4.79
CA ALA A 51 -3.08 9.00 5.53
C ALA A 51 -4.43 8.45 6.01
N GLY A 52 -4.76 8.70 7.27
CA GLY A 52 -5.98 8.20 7.90
C GLY A 52 -5.91 6.75 8.41
N MET A 53 -4.90 5.98 8.04
CA MET A 53 -4.72 4.62 8.56
C MET A 53 -4.12 4.62 9.98
N VAL A 54 -4.49 3.62 10.78
CA VAL A 54 -4.02 3.43 12.15
C VAL A 54 -2.82 2.49 12.14
N GLU A 55 -1.84 2.72 13.02
CA GLU A 55 -0.68 1.85 13.17
C GLU A 55 -1.06 0.54 13.87
N ALA A 56 -0.60 -0.60 13.33
CA ALA A 56 -0.81 -1.90 13.95
C ALA A 56 0.06 -2.06 15.20
N VAL A 57 -0.49 -2.75 16.21
CA VAL A 57 0.23 -2.96 17.48
C VAL A 57 1.26 -4.06 17.31
N THR A 58 2.51 -3.78 17.67
CA THR A 58 3.57 -4.78 17.72
C THR A 58 3.41 -5.66 18.95
N VAL A 59 3.43 -6.97 18.78
CA VAL A 59 3.21 -7.95 19.85
C VAL A 59 4.53 -8.46 20.43
N ASP A 60 5.58 -8.49 19.62
CA ASP A 60 6.91 -8.96 20.00
C ASP A 60 7.90 -7.80 20.22
N LYS A 61 9.10 -8.14 20.70
CA LYS A 61 10.23 -7.22 20.86
C LYS A 61 11.17 -7.22 19.64
N SER A 62 10.71 -7.75 18.52
CA SER A 62 11.50 -7.80 17.29
C SER A 62 11.83 -6.40 16.80
N THR A 63 13.06 -6.24 16.33
CA THR A 63 13.58 -4.98 15.75
C THR A 63 13.51 -4.98 14.22
N VAL A 64 12.83 -5.97 13.62
CA VAL A 64 12.66 -6.04 12.16
C VAL A 64 12.14 -4.71 11.62
N PRO A 65 12.84 -4.11 10.64
CA PRO A 65 12.54 -2.78 10.17
C PRO A 65 11.36 -2.79 9.18
N VAL A 66 10.16 -2.97 9.72
CA VAL A 66 8.89 -2.92 8.99
C VAL A 66 7.83 -2.18 9.80
N ALA A 67 7.11 -1.28 9.15
CA ALA A 67 5.94 -0.62 9.71
C ALA A 67 4.67 -1.15 9.04
N VAL A 68 3.60 -1.30 9.82
CA VAL A 68 2.30 -1.74 9.30
C VAL A 68 1.22 -0.80 9.81
N LYS A 69 0.35 -0.37 8.89
CA LYS A 69 -0.86 0.38 9.21
C LYS A 69 -2.08 -0.36 8.68
N PHE A 70 -3.24 -0.06 9.26
CA PHE A 70 -4.49 -0.67 8.84
C PHE A 70 -5.63 0.34 8.78
N ASP A 71 -6.64 -0.01 8.00
CA ASP A 71 -7.92 0.70 7.92
C ASP A 71 -9.06 -0.30 7.77
N LEU A 72 -10.21 0.02 8.35
CA LEU A 72 -11.44 -0.77 8.27
C LEU A 72 -12.44 -0.05 7.38
N SER A 73 -12.99 -0.73 6.39
CA SER A 73 -13.96 -0.14 5.45
C SER A 73 -15.28 0.28 6.09
N ALA A 74 -15.61 -0.28 7.25
CA ALA A 74 -16.84 0.00 7.98
C ALA A 74 -16.66 -0.30 9.47
N ARG A 75 -17.65 0.11 10.28
CA ARG A 75 -17.73 -0.30 11.70
C ARG A 75 -18.01 -1.80 11.77
N PRO A 76 -17.20 -2.59 12.51
CA PRO A 76 -17.41 -4.02 12.64
C PRO A 76 -18.74 -4.34 13.37
N ALA A 77 -19.54 -5.21 12.77
CA ALA A 77 -20.78 -5.71 13.37
C ALA A 77 -20.88 -7.23 13.17
N VAL A 78 -21.52 -7.92 14.11
CA VAL A 78 -21.68 -9.39 14.05
C VAL A 78 -22.38 -9.81 12.76
N GLY A 79 -21.83 -10.80 12.07
CA GLY A 79 -22.37 -11.38 10.84
C GLY A 79 -22.24 -10.49 9.59
N GLN A 80 -21.66 -9.30 9.70
CA GLN A 80 -21.47 -8.40 8.55
C GLN A 80 -20.04 -8.49 8.03
N PRO A 81 -19.82 -8.87 6.76
CA PRO A 81 -18.50 -8.88 6.18
C PRO A 81 -18.00 -7.44 5.99
N LEU A 82 -16.72 -7.21 6.30
CA LEU A 82 -16.03 -5.94 6.09
C LEU A 82 -14.64 -6.17 5.55
N ALA A 83 -14.11 -5.17 4.85
CA ALA A 83 -12.74 -5.19 4.36
C ALA A 83 -11.81 -4.52 5.38
N LEU A 84 -10.73 -5.21 5.71
CA LEU A 84 -9.56 -4.70 6.40
C LEU A 84 -8.46 -4.48 5.36
N VAL A 85 -7.95 -3.28 5.27
CA VAL A 85 -6.79 -2.95 4.42
C VAL A 85 -5.56 -2.87 5.31
N LEU A 86 -4.56 -3.70 5.03
CA LEU A 86 -3.24 -3.65 5.64
C LEU A 86 -2.28 -2.94 4.68
N ALA A 87 -1.53 -1.97 5.15
CA ALA A 87 -0.47 -1.29 4.43
C ALA A 87 0.87 -1.64 5.08
N VAL A 88 1.67 -2.45 4.42
CA VAL A 88 2.98 -2.92 4.88
C VAL A 88 4.07 -2.09 4.22
N MET A 89 4.99 -1.55 5.01
CA MET A 89 6.09 -0.69 4.56
C MET A 89 7.41 -1.25 5.11
N PRO A 90 8.14 -2.06 4.33
CA PRO A 90 9.49 -2.46 4.71
C PRO A 90 10.43 -1.24 4.67
N GLN A 91 11.38 -1.17 5.57
CA GLN A 91 12.42 -0.13 5.58
C GLN A 91 13.75 -0.62 4.97
N ILE A 92 13.81 -1.90 4.63
CA ILE A 92 14.91 -2.54 3.90
C ILE A 92 14.35 -3.32 2.71
N ALA A 93 15.18 -3.57 1.71
CA ALA A 93 14.84 -4.47 0.60
C ALA A 93 14.68 -5.90 1.13
N ALA A 94 13.70 -6.63 0.63
CA ALA A 94 13.47 -8.03 0.99
C ALA A 94 12.99 -8.85 -0.21
N ASP A 95 13.46 -10.10 -0.30
CA ASP A 95 13.06 -11.03 -1.36
C ASP A 95 13.02 -12.48 -0.83
N PRO A 96 11.82 -13.01 -0.52
CA PRO A 96 10.53 -12.34 -0.51
C PRO A 96 10.22 -11.59 0.80
N MET A 97 9.19 -10.73 0.76
CA MET A 97 8.44 -10.30 1.93
C MET A 97 7.15 -11.12 2.02
N VAL A 98 6.87 -11.74 3.15
CA VAL A 98 5.71 -12.60 3.35
C VAL A 98 4.85 -12.05 4.49
N LEU A 99 3.57 -11.78 4.18
CA LEU A 99 2.54 -11.47 5.17
C LEU A 99 1.73 -12.73 5.46
N THR A 100 1.63 -13.14 6.72
CA THR A 100 0.84 -14.29 7.14
C THR A 100 -0.15 -13.88 8.22
N LEU A 101 -1.46 -14.04 7.97
CA LEU A 101 -2.52 -13.81 8.93
C LEU A 101 -2.74 -15.05 9.78
N THR A 102 -3.08 -14.85 11.05
CA THR A 102 -3.43 -15.92 11.98
C THR A 102 -4.93 -15.89 12.21
N GLU A 103 -5.57 -17.05 12.14
CA GLU A 103 -6.97 -17.17 12.51
C GLU A 103 -7.19 -16.72 13.94
N SER A 104 -8.30 -16.02 14.18
CA SER A 104 -8.65 -15.45 15.48
C SER A 104 -10.05 -15.89 15.89
N ALA A 105 -10.21 -16.26 17.14
CA ALA A 105 -11.53 -16.56 17.69
C ALA A 105 -12.45 -15.34 17.54
N GLY A 106 -13.67 -15.56 17.05
CA GLY A 106 -14.65 -14.51 16.82
C GLY A 106 -14.51 -13.73 15.51
N LEU A 107 -13.50 -14.06 14.67
CA LEU A 107 -13.32 -13.48 13.34
C LEU A 107 -13.16 -14.60 12.32
N GLN A 108 -13.98 -14.59 11.29
CA GLN A 108 -13.86 -15.50 10.15
C GLN A 108 -13.20 -14.76 8.98
N LEU A 109 -12.08 -15.29 8.50
CA LEU A 109 -11.37 -14.76 7.35
C LEU A 109 -11.86 -15.42 6.06
N ALA A 110 -11.92 -14.67 4.97
CA ALA A 110 -12.25 -15.23 3.67
C ALA A 110 -11.14 -16.22 3.23
N PRO A 111 -11.50 -17.34 2.56
CA PRO A 111 -10.54 -18.32 2.07
C PRO A 111 -9.48 -17.68 1.16
N GLY A 112 -8.21 -18.16 1.28
CA GLY A 112 -7.10 -17.72 0.42
C GLY A 112 -6.45 -16.39 0.81
N THR A 113 -6.84 -15.78 1.95
CA THR A 113 -6.27 -14.50 2.41
C THR A 113 -5.18 -14.66 3.47
N LEU A 114 -4.89 -15.89 3.91
CA LEU A 114 -4.00 -16.16 5.05
C LEU A 114 -2.53 -15.85 4.77
N THR A 115 -2.09 -15.96 3.54
CA THR A 115 -0.67 -15.71 3.19
C THR A 115 -0.60 -14.92 1.89
N ASN A 116 0.23 -13.88 1.88
CA ASN A 116 0.56 -13.10 0.70
C ASN A 116 2.08 -12.92 0.62
N GLU A 117 2.66 -13.30 -0.52
CA GLU A 117 4.08 -13.19 -0.80
C GLU A 117 4.33 -12.09 -1.82
N ILE A 118 5.29 -11.23 -1.53
CA ILE A 118 5.70 -10.11 -2.37
C ILE A 118 7.18 -10.30 -2.70
N ALA A 119 7.46 -10.59 -3.96
CA ALA A 119 8.83 -10.69 -4.45
C ALA A 119 9.47 -9.30 -4.56
N ALA A 120 10.77 -9.21 -4.29
CA ALA A 120 11.59 -8.02 -4.47
C ALA A 120 10.97 -6.75 -3.85
N ALA A 121 10.50 -6.85 -2.61
CA ALA A 121 9.95 -5.71 -1.87
C ALA A 121 11.00 -4.62 -1.68
N GLN A 122 10.66 -3.37 -2.00
CA GLN A 122 11.55 -2.22 -1.96
C GLN A 122 11.38 -1.41 -0.68
N PRO A 123 12.44 -0.79 -0.16
CA PRO A 123 12.35 0.08 1.01
C PRO A 123 11.37 1.24 0.77
N ASP A 124 10.66 1.62 1.81
CA ASP A 124 9.73 2.76 1.84
C ASP A 124 8.60 2.70 0.80
N GLN A 125 8.39 1.56 0.16
CA GLN A 125 7.23 1.32 -0.69
C GLN A 125 6.05 0.80 0.13
N VAL A 126 4.83 1.23 -0.20
CA VAL A 126 3.60 0.79 0.46
C VAL A 126 2.99 -0.39 -0.29
N TYR A 127 2.94 -1.54 0.36
CA TYR A 127 2.29 -2.76 -0.14
C TYR A 127 0.95 -2.93 0.55
N ARG A 128 -0.14 -2.95 -0.22
CA ARG A 128 -1.50 -3.05 0.31
C ARG A 128 -2.04 -4.46 0.15
N GLN A 129 -2.58 -5.00 1.25
CA GLN A 129 -3.32 -6.25 1.27
C GLN A 129 -4.72 -5.98 1.79
N THR A 130 -5.73 -6.37 1.02
CA THR A 130 -7.13 -6.32 1.46
C THR A 130 -7.55 -7.71 1.92
N VAL A 131 -8.09 -7.76 3.14
CA VAL A 131 -8.58 -8.99 3.77
C VAL A 131 -10.06 -8.80 4.07
N THR A 132 -10.91 -9.70 3.61
CA THR A 132 -12.30 -9.72 4.01
C THR A 132 -12.45 -10.56 5.26
N LEU A 133 -13.04 -9.98 6.29
CA LEU A 133 -13.33 -10.67 7.55
C LEU A 133 -14.80 -10.50 7.92
N THR A 134 -15.35 -11.50 8.62
CA THR A 134 -16.71 -11.48 9.15
C THR A 134 -16.65 -11.76 10.66
N PRO A 135 -17.00 -10.77 11.51
CA PRO A 135 -17.08 -11.01 12.95
C PRO A 135 -18.22 -12.00 13.28
N THR A 136 -17.94 -12.98 14.14
CA THR A 136 -18.92 -13.99 14.56
C THR A 136 -19.44 -13.80 15.98
N ALA A 137 -18.80 -12.91 16.76
CA ALA A 137 -19.18 -12.57 18.12
C ALA A 137 -18.92 -11.09 18.41
N GLU A 138 -19.63 -10.54 19.38
CA GLU A 138 -19.42 -9.19 19.92
C GLU A 138 -18.16 -9.12 20.78
N GLY A 139 -17.66 -7.91 20.99
CA GLY A 139 -16.53 -7.64 21.88
C GLY A 139 -15.28 -7.23 21.15
N VAL A 140 -14.14 -7.39 21.83
CA VAL A 140 -12.82 -7.05 21.28
C VAL A 140 -12.13 -8.31 20.81
N HIS A 141 -11.83 -8.39 19.52
CA HIS A 141 -11.08 -9.49 18.91
C HIS A 141 -9.73 -8.98 18.42
N LEU A 142 -8.68 -9.78 18.57
CA LEU A 142 -7.34 -9.44 18.11
C LEU A 142 -7.04 -10.26 16.87
N LEU A 143 -6.94 -9.61 15.71
CA LEU A 143 -6.45 -10.25 14.51
C LEU A 143 -4.91 -10.22 14.53
N GLY A 144 -4.29 -11.38 14.72
CA GLY A 144 -2.84 -11.55 14.66
C GLY A 144 -2.34 -11.71 13.23
N PHE A 145 -1.15 -11.20 12.94
CA PHE A 145 -0.44 -11.47 11.70
C PHE A 145 1.05 -11.25 11.88
N SER A 146 1.86 -11.87 11.01
CA SER A 146 3.29 -11.69 10.98
C SER A 146 3.76 -11.20 9.61
N VAL A 147 4.83 -10.42 9.60
CA VAL A 147 5.55 -10.02 8.40
C VAL A 147 6.96 -10.58 8.49
N SER A 148 7.34 -11.40 7.53
CA SER A 148 8.68 -11.96 7.39
C SER A 148 9.39 -11.27 6.24
N LEU A 149 10.61 -10.78 6.49
CA LEU A 149 11.50 -10.17 5.50
C LEU A 149 12.68 -11.11 5.29
N LYS A 150 12.91 -11.55 4.06
CA LYS A 150 14.13 -12.26 3.70
C LYS A 150 15.10 -11.31 3.02
N HIS A 151 16.30 -11.16 3.57
CA HIS A 151 17.40 -10.41 2.98
C HIS A 151 18.72 -11.12 3.28
N ASP A 152 19.64 -11.15 2.34
CA ASP A 152 20.97 -11.73 2.48
C ASP A 152 20.98 -13.13 3.16
N GLU A 153 20.11 -14.06 2.72
CA GLU A 153 19.93 -15.41 3.29
C GLU A 153 19.37 -15.43 4.74
N ILE A 154 19.07 -14.29 5.33
CA ILE A 154 18.47 -14.18 6.67
C ILE A 154 16.98 -13.93 6.51
N THR A 155 16.16 -14.64 7.27
CA THR A 155 14.73 -14.37 7.38
C THR A 155 14.42 -13.85 8.79
N GLU A 156 13.90 -12.66 8.87
CA GLU A 156 13.47 -12.04 10.12
C GLU A 156 11.95 -11.87 10.10
N THR A 157 11.32 -12.08 11.24
CA THR A 157 9.85 -12.01 11.36
C THR A 157 9.45 -11.07 12.48
N ARG A 158 8.43 -10.26 12.22
CA ARG A 158 7.80 -9.39 13.22
C ARG A 158 6.30 -9.68 13.29
N THR A 159 5.76 -9.76 14.50
CA THR A 159 4.35 -10.06 14.75
C THR A 159 3.59 -8.81 15.18
N PHE A 160 2.40 -8.68 14.63
CA PHE A 160 1.49 -7.56 14.87
C PHE A 160 0.10 -8.04 15.25
N SER A 161 -0.69 -7.15 15.83
CA SER A 161 -2.11 -7.34 16.05
C SER A 161 -2.92 -6.11 15.68
N VAL A 162 -4.15 -6.36 15.21
CA VAL A 162 -5.17 -5.33 14.96
C VAL A 162 -6.34 -5.60 15.90
N PRO A 163 -6.66 -4.67 16.81
CA PRO A 163 -7.85 -4.78 17.63
C PRO A 163 -9.11 -4.47 16.81
N ILE A 164 -10.04 -5.39 16.76
CA ILE A 164 -11.33 -5.27 16.07
C ILE A 164 -12.42 -5.18 17.14
N ILE A 165 -13.04 -4.02 17.28
CA ILE A 165 -14.13 -3.79 18.24
C ILE A 165 -15.45 -4.03 17.51
N VAL A 166 -16.16 -5.10 17.88
CA VAL A 166 -17.39 -5.55 17.23
C VAL A 166 -18.59 -5.19 18.10
N SER A 167 -19.54 -4.47 17.52
CA SER A 167 -20.82 -4.14 18.14
C SER A 167 -21.97 -4.96 17.55
N THR A 168 -23.15 -4.91 18.19
CA THR A 168 -24.36 -5.47 17.60
C THR A 168 -24.71 -4.74 16.31
N ALA A 169 -25.39 -5.41 15.38
CA ALA A 169 -25.89 -4.78 14.15
C ALA A 169 -26.87 -3.62 14.44
N ALA A 170 -27.58 -3.67 15.56
CA ALA A 170 -28.52 -2.63 16.00
C ALA A 170 -27.80 -1.31 16.37
N ASP A 171 -26.67 -1.39 17.06
CA ASP A 171 -25.89 -0.22 17.47
C ASP A 171 -25.19 0.45 16.27
N ALA A 172 -24.79 -0.34 15.28
CA ALA A 172 -24.17 0.18 14.04
C ALA A 172 -25.16 1.04 13.22
N ALA A 173 -26.44 0.70 13.21
CA ALA A 173 -27.48 1.43 12.46
C ALA A 173 -27.86 2.78 13.13
N THR A 174 -27.74 2.91 14.43
CA THR A 174 -28.16 4.12 15.19
C THR A 174 -27.18 5.28 15.00
N THR A 175 -25.88 5.01 14.78
CA THR A 175 -24.85 6.04 14.65
C THR A 175 -24.79 6.66 13.24
N ALA A 176 -25.41 6.04 12.23
CA ALA A 176 -25.45 6.56 10.86
C ALA A 176 -26.48 7.69 10.63
N LYS A 177 -27.22 8.11 11.66
CA LYS A 177 -28.36 9.06 11.60
C LYS A 177 -28.09 10.44 12.21
N HIS A 178 -26.83 10.76 12.49
CA HIS A 178 -26.43 12.09 13.01
C HIS A 178 -25.46 12.80 12.11
#